data_e6a16150f612565253dc59138b665b1a
#
_entry.id   e6a16150f612565253dc59138b665b1a
#
_cell.length_a   1.000
_cell.length_b   1.000
_cell.length_c   1.000
_cell.angle_alpha   90.00
_cell.angle_beta   90.00
_cell.angle_gamma   90.00
#
_symmetry.space_group_name_H-M   'P 1'
#
loop_
_entity.id
_entity.type
_entity.pdbx_description
1 polymer ?
#
loop_
_entity_poly.entity_id
_entity_poly.type
_entity_poly.pdbx_seq_one_letter_code
_entity_poly.pdbx_strand_id
1 'polypeptide(L)'
;MAATSPQWASPLLVTSCFVALWVAVTWLLSYASGWVALARLYRADREAVGIPVRMRAARMGRGATGQFRNVLTLWVGTEGIQLRLQWLFRINSPDLFVPWTEIAVTRGRQFFFDYIELKFLQAPDIPLRLYGESAERVCAAAAEHWPEKKMELAAPL
;
A
#
# COMPACT_ATOMS: atom_id res chain seq x y z
N MET A 1 -46.78 11.19 28.80
CA MET A 1 -46.46 9.86 28.23
C MET A 1 -45.01 9.95 27.76
N ALA A 2 -44.04 9.47 28.55
CA ALA A 2 -42.64 9.43 28.12
C ALA A 2 -42.47 8.18 27.27
N ALA A 3 -42.17 8.35 26.00
CA ALA A 3 -41.81 7.25 25.12
C ALA A 3 -40.48 6.68 25.58
N THR A 4 -40.49 5.59 26.28
CA THR A 4 -39.30 4.79 26.60
C THR A 4 -38.72 4.28 25.28
N SER A 5 -37.64 4.87 24.86
CA SER A 5 -36.85 4.33 23.73
C SER A 5 -36.45 2.89 24.11
N PRO A 6 -36.68 1.92 23.23
CA PRO A 6 -36.38 0.53 23.53
C PRO A 6 -34.87 0.37 23.82
N GLN A 7 -34.49 -0.28 24.91
CA GLN A 7 -33.11 -0.40 25.39
C GLN A 7 -32.15 -1.05 24.37
N TRP A 8 -32.67 -1.78 23.37
CA TRP A 8 -31.90 -2.35 22.26
C TRP A 8 -31.56 -1.34 21.16
N ALA A 9 -32.27 -0.19 21.10
CA ALA A 9 -31.98 0.83 20.06
C ALA A 9 -30.64 1.55 20.28
N SER A 10 -30.22 1.71 21.53
CA SER A 10 -28.95 2.37 21.84
C SER A 10 -27.71 1.59 21.37
N PRO A 11 -27.55 0.28 21.58
CA PRO A 11 -26.41 -0.47 21.09
C PRO A 11 -26.39 -0.56 19.55
N LEU A 12 -27.54 -0.68 18.90
CA LEU A 12 -27.63 -0.68 17.44
C LEU A 12 -27.21 0.66 16.83
N LEU A 13 -27.64 1.76 17.43
CA LEU A 13 -27.23 3.11 17.01
C LEU A 13 -25.73 3.32 17.18
N VAL A 14 -25.17 2.92 18.33
CA VAL A 14 -23.72 3.03 18.57
C VAL A 14 -22.93 2.21 17.55
N THR A 15 -23.34 0.97 17.30
CA THR A 15 -22.68 0.10 16.31
C THR A 15 -22.77 0.69 14.90
N SER A 16 -23.94 1.19 14.50
CA SER A 16 -24.14 1.80 13.19
C SER A 16 -23.27 3.07 13.01
N CYS A 17 -23.22 3.92 14.03
CA CYS A 17 -22.36 5.10 14.02
C CYS A 17 -20.87 4.72 13.92
N PHE A 18 -20.44 3.69 14.65
CA PHE A 18 -19.07 3.20 14.59
C PHE A 18 -18.72 2.67 13.18
N VAL A 19 -19.58 1.86 12.59
CA VAL A 19 -19.37 1.33 11.23
C VAL A 19 -19.35 2.47 10.22
N ALA A 20 -20.27 3.43 10.30
CA ALA A 20 -20.29 4.59 9.40
C ALA A 20 -19.01 5.44 9.53
N LEU A 21 -18.55 5.69 10.75
CA LEU A 21 -17.29 6.38 11.00
C LEU A 21 -16.10 5.62 10.43
N TRP A 22 -16.05 4.30 10.65
CA TRP A 22 -14.98 3.44 10.10
C TRP A 22 -14.93 3.50 8.58
N VAL A 23 -16.07 3.40 7.91
CA VAL A 23 -16.18 3.51 6.45
C VAL A 23 -15.70 4.90 5.99
N ALA A 24 -16.15 5.96 6.64
CA ALA A 24 -15.77 7.33 6.29
C ALA A 24 -14.26 7.56 6.45
N VAL A 25 -13.67 7.09 7.56
CA VAL A 25 -12.23 7.23 7.81
C VAL A 25 -11.41 6.43 6.80
N THR A 26 -11.76 5.17 6.53
CA THR A 26 -11.03 4.36 5.56
C THR A 26 -11.15 4.92 4.15
N TRP A 27 -12.30 5.45 3.78
CA TRP A 27 -12.53 6.12 2.51
C TRP A 27 -11.66 7.38 2.37
N LEU A 28 -11.63 8.23 3.41
CA LEU A 28 -10.80 9.43 3.44
C LEU A 28 -9.30 9.10 3.37
N LEU A 29 -8.85 8.07 4.10
CA LEU A 29 -7.46 7.61 4.08
C LEU A 29 -7.05 7.11 2.69
N SER A 30 -7.94 6.48 1.95
CA SER A 30 -7.69 6.03 0.58
C SER A 30 -7.37 7.22 -0.37
N TYR A 31 -8.03 8.36 -0.19
CA TYR A 31 -7.69 9.59 -0.93
C TYR A 31 -6.40 10.23 -0.41
N ALA A 32 -6.28 10.39 0.90
CA ALA A 32 -5.15 11.08 1.53
C ALA A 32 -3.81 10.36 1.32
N SER A 33 -3.81 9.02 1.22
CA SER A 33 -2.62 8.21 0.92
C SER A 33 -2.22 8.24 -0.56
N GLY A 34 -3.07 8.74 -1.45
CA GLY A 34 -2.87 8.67 -2.90
C GLY A 34 -3.26 7.35 -3.54
N TRP A 35 -3.87 6.41 -2.78
CA TRP A 35 -4.25 5.10 -3.30
C TRP A 35 -5.23 5.20 -4.48
N VAL A 36 -6.22 6.08 -4.38
CA VAL A 36 -7.20 6.30 -5.45
C VAL A 36 -6.54 6.83 -6.73
N ALA A 37 -5.55 7.70 -6.59
CA ALA A 37 -4.80 8.22 -7.73
C ALA A 37 -4.00 7.11 -8.41
N LEU A 38 -3.31 6.26 -7.64
CA LEU A 38 -2.61 5.09 -8.16
C LEU A 38 -3.58 4.07 -8.78
N ALA A 39 -4.77 3.89 -8.21
CA ALA A 39 -5.76 2.95 -8.72
C ALA A 39 -6.33 3.35 -10.10
N ARG A 40 -6.25 4.62 -10.47
CA ARG A 40 -6.62 5.06 -11.82
C ARG A 40 -5.61 4.65 -12.89
N LEU A 41 -4.35 4.46 -12.49
CA LEU A 41 -3.23 4.16 -13.39
C LEU A 41 -2.83 2.67 -13.35
N TYR A 42 -2.92 2.06 -12.17
CA TYR A 42 -2.33 0.75 -11.88
C TYR A 42 -3.34 -0.24 -11.28
N ARG A 43 -4.62 -0.11 -11.57
CA ARG A 43 -5.62 -1.05 -11.06
C ARG A 43 -5.32 -2.46 -11.53
N ALA A 44 -5.25 -3.40 -10.60
CA ALA A 44 -5.06 -4.81 -10.93
C ALA A 44 -6.37 -5.44 -11.40
N ASP A 45 -6.36 -6.00 -12.60
CA ASP A 45 -7.49 -6.75 -13.18
C ASP A 45 -7.30 -8.28 -13.04
N ARG A 46 -6.21 -8.72 -12.42
CA ARG A 46 -5.83 -10.12 -12.25
C ARG A 46 -5.69 -10.48 -10.78
N GLU A 47 -5.78 -11.77 -10.50
CA GLU A 47 -5.41 -12.29 -9.19
C GLU A 47 -3.92 -12.09 -8.93
N ALA A 48 -3.57 -11.92 -7.64
CA ALA A 48 -2.20 -11.73 -7.25
C ALA A 48 -1.39 -13.00 -7.48
N VAL A 49 -0.31 -12.87 -8.25
CA VAL A 49 0.62 -13.95 -8.56
C VAL A 49 2.00 -13.55 -8.05
N GLY A 50 2.68 -14.46 -7.35
CA GLY A 50 4.02 -14.23 -6.82
C GLY A 50 4.16 -14.56 -5.35
N ILE A 51 5.24 -14.07 -4.73
CA ILE A 51 5.57 -14.29 -3.32
C ILE A 51 4.92 -13.19 -2.48
N PRO A 52 4.01 -13.53 -1.55
CA PRO A 52 3.41 -12.52 -0.67
C PRO A 52 4.39 -12.08 0.42
N VAL A 53 4.66 -10.79 0.48
CA VAL A 53 5.47 -10.17 1.53
C VAL A 53 4.60 -9.20 2.31
N ARG A 54 4.29 -9.55 3.55
CA ARG A 54 3.50 -8.68 4.44
C ARG A 54 4.38 -7.56 5.00
N MET A 55 3.95 -6.34 4.79
CA MET A 55 4.67 -5.15 5.25
C MET A 55 4.42 -4.88 6.73
N ARG A 56 5.48 -4.89 7.55
CA ARG A 56 5.39 -4.43 8.95
C ARG A 56 5.24 -2.92 9.02
N ALA A 57 5.96 -2.21 8.17
CA ALA A 57 5.88 -0.76 8.04
C ALA A 57 6.13 -0.36 6.58
N ALA A 58 5.20 0.40 6.03
CA ALA A 58 5.33 1.03 4.72
C ALA A 58 4.71 2.42 4.76
N ARG A 59 5.16 3.31 3.89
CA ARG A 59 4.62 4.65 3.76
C ARG A 59 4.39 4.97 2.29
N MET A 60 3.20 5.44 1.96
CA MET A 60 2.83 5.85 0.62
C MET A 60 2.59 7.36 0.56
N GLY A 61 3.06 7.98 -0.51
CA GLY A 61 2.93 9.42 -0.73
C GLY A 61 3.91 10.26 0.11
N ARG A 62 3.80 11.57 -0.03
CA ARG A 62 4.69 12.56 0.64
C ARG A 62 4.24 12.93 2.05
N GLY A 63 2.96 12.70 2.39
CA GLY A 63 2.38 13.09 3.68
C GLY A 63 2.57 12.06 4.80
N ALA A 64 2.16 12.43 6.02
CA ALA A 64 2.16 11.53 7.17
C ALA A 64 0.99 10.54 7.18
N THR A 65 -0.03 10.78 6.37
CA THR A 65 -1.31 10.03 6.35
C THR A 65 -1.23 8.66 5.69
N GLY A 66 -0.22 8.42 4.85
CA GLY A 66 -0.06 7.16 4.11
C GLY A 66 0.78 6.10 4.84
N GLN A 67 0.72 6.02 6.18
CA GLN A 67 1.43 4.99 6.93
C GLN A 67 0.61 3.70 7.01
N PHE A 68 1.19 2.60 6.54
CA PHE A 68 0.61 1.27 6.60
C PHE A 68 1.41 0.41 7.57
N ARG A 69 0.77 -0.05 8.65
CA ARG A 69 1.37 -0.98 9.61
C ARG A 69 0.61 -2.29 9.59
N ASN A 70 1.25 -3.36 9.11
CA ASN A 70 0.69 -4.72 9.02
C ASN A 70 -0.61 -4.87 8.20
N VAL A 71 -1.00 -3.86 7.42
CA VAL A 71 -2.24 -3.86 6.61
C VAL A 71 -1.97 -3.99 5.11
N LEU A 72 -0.72 -3.76 4.68
CA LEU A 72 -0.29 -3.85 3.30
C LEU A 72 0.45 -5.16 3.05
N THR A 73 0.08 -5.86 1.99
CA THR A 73 0.81 -7.02 1.46
C THR A 73 1.24 -6.69 0.04
N LEU A 74 2.53 -6.88 -0.24
CA LEU A 74 3.07 -6.86 -1.59
C LEU A 74 3.20 -8.29 -2.10
N TRP A 75 2.64 -8.55 -3.27
CA TRP A 75 2.86 -9.78 -4.02
C TRP A 75 3.93 -9.50 -5.06
N VAL A 76 5.07 -10.15 -4.88
CA VAL A 76 6.25 -9.94 -5.72
C VAL A 76 6.28 -11.03 -6.77
N GLY A 77 6.00 -10.64 -8.02
CA GLY A 77 5.98 -11.53 -9.17
C GLY A 77 7.12 -11.25 -10.15
N THR A 78 7.19 -12.04 -11.21
CA THR A 78 8.20 -11.89 -12.28
C THR A 78 7.96 -10.64 -13.13
N GLU A 79 6.70 -10.24 -13.33
CA GLU A 79 6.31 -9.10 -14.18
C GLU A 79 6.27 -7.78 -13.41
N GLY A 80 6.08 -7.82 -12.09
CA GLY A 80 5.91 -6.61 -11.28
C GLY A 80 5.52 -6.93 -9.85
N ILE A 81 5.05 -5.91 -9.16
CA ILE A 81 4.51 -6.01 -7.81
C ILE A 81 3.01 -5.73 -7.81
N GLN A 82 2.29 -6.49 -7.00
CA GLN A 82 0.89 -6.20 -6.72
C GLN A 82 0.74 -5.79 -5.26
N LEU A 83 0.07 -4.65 -5.05
CA LEU A 83 -0.22 -4.11 -3.74
C LEU A 83 -1.65 -4.46 -3.36
N ARG A 84 -1.81 -5.06 -2.18
CA ARG A 84 -3.12 -5.44 -1.63
C ARG A 84 -3.24 -5.00 -0.19
N LEU A 85 -4.32 -4.33 0.14
CA LEU A 85 -4.68 -4.03 1.52
C LEU A 85 -5.46 -5.18 2.16
N GLN A 86 -5.35 -5.31 3.46
CA GLN A 86 -6.17 -6.22 4.24
C GLN A 86 -7.66 -5.87 4.05
N TRP A 87 -8.53 -6.88 4.01
CA TRP A 87 -9.93 -6.75 3.61
C TRP A 87 -10.71 -5.63 4.34
N LEU A 88 -10.44 -5.42 5.62
CA LEU A 88 -11.04 -4.33 6.44
C LEU A 88 -10.72 -2.92 5.93
N PHE A 89 -9.59 -2.75 5.23
CA PHE A 89 -9.10 -1.47 4.72
C PHE A 89 -9.23 -1.34 3.20
N ARG A 90 -9.93 -2.28 2.54
CA ARG A 90 -10.12 -2.28 1.08
C ARG A 90 -11.23 -1.36 0.58
N ILE A 91 -11.91 -0.65 1.48
CA ILE A 91 -12.97 0.28 1.10
C ILE A 91 -12.35 1.37 0.23
N ASN A 92 -12.82 1.46 -1.02
CA ASN A 92 -12.30 2.37 -2.04
C ASN A 92 -10.79 2.21 -2.35
N SER A 93 -10.23 1.04 -2.05
CA SER A 93 -8.81 0.74 -2.26
C SER A 93 -8.66 -0.59 -3.00
N PRO A 94 -8.91 -0.63 -4.32
CA PRO A 94 -8.72 -1.83 -5.13
C PRO A 94 -7.26 -2.27 -5.13
N ASP A 95 -7.01 -3.51 -5.50
CA ASP A 95 -5.65 -4.01 -5.68
C ASP A 95 -4.95 -3.24 -6.81
N LEU A 96 -3.65 -3.01 -6.65
CA LEU A 96 -2.81 -2.30 -7.62
C LEU A 96 -1.77 -3.26 -8.17
N PHE A 97 -1.50 -3.19 -9.46
CA PHE A 97 -0.41 -3.90 -10.11
C PHE A 97 0.52 -2.90 -10.81
N VAL A 98 1.80 -2.95 -10.49
CA VAL A 98 2.81 -2.08 -11.09
C VAL A 98 3.90 -2.96 -11.70
N PRO A 99 4.08 -2.89 -13.03
CA PRO A 99 5.14 -3.65 -13.71
C PRO A 99 6.53 -3.11 -13.33
N TRP A 100 7.53 -4.00 -13.31
CA TRP A 100 8.91 -3.61 -12.98
C TRP A 100 9.48 -2.52 -13.88
N THR A 101 9.01 -2.43 -15.10
CA THR A 101 9.43 -1.40 -16.07
C THR A 101 9.00 0.01 -15.68
N GLU A 102 8.00 0.13 -14.81
CA GLU A 102 7.46 1.41 -14.33
C GLU A 102 7.85 1.73 -12.89
N ILE A 103 8.79 0.97 -12.32
CA ILE A 103 9.29 1.19 -10.96
C ILE A 103 10.74 1.65 -11.01
N ALA A 104 11.00 2.84 -10.49
CA ALA A 104 12.34 3.30 -10.18
C ALA A 104 12.62 3.11 -8.69
N VAL A 105 13.74 2.50 -8.38
CA VAL A 105 14.15 2.20 -7.00
C VAL A 105 15.22 3.18 -6.55
N THR A 106 15.05 3.75 -5.37
CA THR A 106 16.03 4.60 -4.72
C THR A 106 16.21 4.14 -3.29
N ARG A 107 17.45 4.04 -2.84
CA ARG A 107 17.76 3.78 -1.43
C ARG A 107 18.05 5.10 -0.73
N GLY A 108 17.56 5.22 0.48
CA GLY A 108 17.83 6.39 1.32
C GLY A 108 17.94 6.02 2.78
N ARG A 109 18.43 6.96 3.55
CA ARG A 109 18.50 6.87 5.00
C ARG A 109 17.76 8.05 5.61
N GLN A 110 16.86 7.77 6.54
CA GLN A 110 16.16 8.81 7.27
C GLN A 110 16.39 8.59 8.78
N PHE A 111 17.08 9.54 9.42
CA PHE A 111 17.60 9.41 10.77
C PHE A 111 18.53 8.19 10.88
N PHE A 112 18.08 7.13 11.56
CA PHE A 112 18.83 5.88 11.76
C PHE A 112 18.26 4.70 10.99
N PHE A 113 17.23 4.92 10.17
CA PHE A 113 16.53 3.86 9.45
C PHE A 113 16.81 3.94 7.96
N ASP A 114 17.31 2.84 7.41
CA ASP A 114 17.42 2.67 5.97
C ASP A 114 16.05 2.36 5.39
N TYR A 115 15.74 2.95 4.25
CA TYR A 115 14.50 2.71 3.52
C TYR A 115 14.77 2.52 2.03
N ILE A 116 13.87 1.80 1.39
CA ILE A 116 13.80 1.67 -0.06
C ILE A 116 12.58 2.44 -0.52
N GLU A 117 12.78 3.35 -1.45
CA GLU A 117 11.72 4.12 -2.07
C GLU A 117 11.46 3.60 -3.49
N LEU A 118 10.24 3.12 -3.71
CA LEU A 118 9.73 2.73 -5.01
C LEU A 118 8.96 3.91 -5.59
N LYS A 119 9.47 4.49 -6.68
CA LYS A 119 8.79 5.56 -7.42
C LYS A 119 8.10 4.96 -8.64
N PHE A 120 6.85 5.27 -8.79
CA PHE A 120 6.05 4.85 -9.93
C PHE A 120 6.15 5.90 -11.03
N LEU A 121 6.54 5.50 -12.24
CA LEU A 121 6.83 6.45 -13.32
C LEU A 121 5.64 7.33 -13.70
N GLN A 122 4.41 6.78 -13.68
CA GLN A 122 3.21 7.55 -13.98
C GLN A 122 2.69 8.36 -12.78
N ALA A 123 3.21 8.11 -11.56
CA ALA A 123 2.81 8.82 -10.35
C ALA A 123 4.01 9.08 -9.43
N PRO A 124 5.01 9.87 -9.87
CA PRO A 124 6.25 10.09 -9.12
C PRO A 124 6.04 10.83 -7.79
N ASP A 125 4.89 11.48 -7.64
CA ASP A 125 4.52 12.20 -6.43
C ASP A 125 3.98 11.30 -5.31
N ILE A 126 3.72 10.02 -5.62
CA ILE A 126 3.18 9.04 -4.68
C ILE A 126 4.16 7.87 -4.53
N PRO A 127 5.36 8.09 -3.97
CA PRO A 127 6.33 7.02 -3.75
C PRO A 127 5.87 6.07 -2.65
N LEU A 128 6.29 4.81 -2.76
CA LEU A 128 6.11 3.81 -1.72
C LEU A 128 7.46 3.57 -1.03
N ARG A 129 7.53 3.89 0.26
CA ARG A 129 8.71 3.65 1.10
C ARG A 129 8.52 2.40 1.93
N LEU A 130 9.51 1.52 1.86
CA LEU A 130 9.58 0.28 2.60
C LEU A 130 10.71 0.38 3.61
N TYR A 131 10.47 -0.07 4.84
CA TYR A 131 11.44 0.05 5.94
C TYR A 131 11.87 -1.32 6.46
N GLY A 132 13.15 -1.41 6.87
CA GLY A 132 13.72 -2.54 7.60
C GLY A 132 13.60 -3.88 6.89
N GLU A 133 13.40 -4.94 7.65
CA GLU A 133 13.34 -6.33 7.19
C GLU A 133 12.32 -6.57 6.06
N SER A 134 11.22 -5.82 6.05
CA SER A 134 10.20 -5.95 4.99
C SER A 134 10.74 -5.51 3.63
N ALA A 135 11.59 -4.48 3.60
CA ALA A 135 12.23 -4.02 2.38
C ALA A 135 13.21 -5.06 1.84
N GLU A 136 14.02 -5.67 2.72
CA GLU A 136 14.96 -6.73 2.34
C GLU A 136 14.24 -7.96 1.78
N ARG A 137 13.12 -8.36 2.40
CA ARG A 137 12.30 -9.47 1.90
C ARG A 137 11.71 -9.22 0.51
N VAL A 138 11.30 -7.99 0.22
CA VAL A 138 10.83 -7.62 -1.12
C VAL A 138 11.97 -7.70 -2.13
N CYS A 139 13.16 -7.19 -1.80
CA CYS A 139 14.34 -7.31 -2.66
C CYS A 139 14.71 -8.77 -2.92
N ALA A 140 14.70 -9.61 -1.89
CA ALA A 140 15.00 -11.03 -2.01
C ALA A 140 13.96 -11.77 -2.85
N ALA A 141 12.67 -11.45 -2.68
CA ALA A 141 11.59 -12.04 -3.45
C ALA A 141 11.61 -11.64 -4.93
N ALA A 142 12.03 -10.40 -5.24
CA ALA A 142 12.17 -9.92 -6.61
C ALA A 142 13.42 -10.48 -7.30
N ALA A 143 14.46 -10.84 -6.53
CA ALA A 143 15.70 -11.45 -7.02
C ALA A 143 16.29 -10.78 -8.27
N GLU A 144 16.27 -11.47 -9.42
CA GLU A 144 16.81 -10.99 -10.69
C GLU A 144 15.95 -9.89 -11.35
N HIS A 145 14.69 -9.80 -10.96
CA HIS A 145 13.74 -8.84 -11.53
C HIS A 145 13.82 -7.46 -10.85
N TRP A 146 14.61 -7.35 -9.77
CA TRP A 146 14.76 -6.11 -9.03
C TRP A 146 15.35 -4.99 -9.91
N PRO A 147 14.69 -3.83 -10.06
CA PRO A 147 15.08 -2.80 -11.03
C PRO A 147 16.49 -2.23 -10.84
N GLU A 148 16.96 -2.15 -9.60
CA GLU A 148 18.30 -1.64 -9.27
C GLU A 148 19.41 -2.53 -9.85
N LYS A 149 19.22 -3.87 -9.83
CA LYS A 149 20.17 -4.80 -10.44
C LYS A 149 20.19 -4.70 -11.97
N LYS A 150 19.06 -4.38 -12.60
CA LYS A 150 19.02 -4.17 -14.05
C LYS A 150 19.79 -2.94 -14.48
N MET A 151 19.79 -1.88 -13.67
CA MET A 151 20.56 -0.66 -13.96
C MET A 151 22.08 -0.90 -13.83
N GLU A 152 22.50 -1.71 -12.85
CA GLU A 152 23.91 -2.05 -12.65
C GLU A 152 24.46 -2.94 -13.77
N LEU A 153 23.64 -3.87 -14.31
CA LEU A 153 24.01 -4.70 -15.47
C LEU A 153 24.01 -3.93 -16.81
N ALA A 154 23.27 -2.84 -16.90
CA ALA A 154 23.15 -2.03 -18.11
C ALA A 154 24.16 -0.87 -18.16
N ALA A 155 24.97 -0.65 -17.13
CA ALA A 155 26.05 0.33 -17.14
C ALA A 155 27.17 -0.19 -18.05
N PRO A 156 27.54 0.51 -19.13
CA PRO A 156 28.66 0.11 -19.99
C PRO A 156 29.97 0.21 -19.19
N LEU A 157 30.82 -0.80 -19.33
CA LEU A 157 32.21 -0.82 -18.86
C LEU A 157 33.03 0.31 -19.48
#